data_696b49095645bdfb5793d30550af0670
#
_entry.id   696b49095645bdfb5793d30550af0670
#
_cell.length_a   1.000
_cell.length_b   1.000
_cell.length_c   1.000
_cell.angle_alpha   90.00
_cell.angle_beta   90.00
_cell.angle_gamma   90.00
#
_symmetry.space_group_name_H-M   'P 1'
#
loop_
_entity.id
_entity.type
_entity.pdbx_description
1 polymer ?
#
loop_
_entity_poly.entity_id
_entity_poly.type
_entity_poly.pdbx_seq_one_letter_code
_entity_poly.pdbx_strand_id
1 'polypeptide(L)'
;KMKKLISTLLIVVMVLSVFTLAGCNNSESADEDQLIVCVVVSSAFGDKSFNDSAKEGADKLAEDYGVNVTTIECNEENYKQHMMDAAEVSDVVVPVGWQFYEIAEVAKEYPDTKFIWVDNPVDGIEDLPNVLCILYAQNEGSFLAGYIAAKMSETGVVGAVGGEDVSTINDFLVGYEQGAKYANPDIKVVTNYANDYEDPAKGKECALALHDQGADCLL
;
A
#
# COMPACT_ATOMS: atom_id res chain seq x y z
N LYS A 1 -73.14 16.19 5.71
CA LYS A 1 -72.24 17.27 5.22
C LYS A 1 -70.83 17.14 5.79
N MET A 2 -70.65 16.78 7.09
CA MET A 2 -69.34 16.65 7.72
C MET A 2 -68.43 15.53 7.11
N LYS A 3 -68.99 14.36 6.76
CA LYS A 3 -68.21 13.26 6.14
C LYS A 3 -67.62 13.62 4.78
N LYS A 4 -68.32 14.44 3.94
CA LYS A 4 -67.80 14.91 2.67
C LYS A 4 -66.68 15.94 2.85
N LEU A 5 -66.75 16.78 3.90
CA LEU A 5 -65.69 17.77 4.21
C LEU A 5 -64.42 17.09 4.65
N ILE A 6 -64.54 16.05 5.50
CA ILE A 6 -63.38 15.23 5.95
C ILE A 6 -62.72 14.48 4.83
N SER A 7 -63.51 13.91 3.91
CA SER A 7 -63.00 13.20 2.74
C SER A 7 -62.25 14.16 1.75
N THR A 8 -62.77 15.38 1.55
CA THR A 8 -62.12 16.38 0.72
C THR A 8 -60.84 16.90 1.36
N LEU A 9 -60.78 17.08 2.68
CA LEU A 9 -59.61 17.50 3.45
C LEU A 9 -58.51 16.42 3.39
N LEU A 10 -58.85 15.14 3.50
CA LEU A 10 -57.88 14.02 3.37
C LEU A 10 -57.24 13.96 1.98
N ILE A 11 -58.01 14.18 0.93
CA ILE A 11 -57.55 14.18 -0.45
C ILE A 11 -56.59 15.39 -0.68
N VAL A 12 -56.88 16.55 -0.15
CA VAL A 12 -56.03 17.72 -0.26
C VAL A 12 -54.71 17.54 0.50
N VAL A 13 -54.72 16.90 1.68
CA VAL A 13 -53.51 16.56 2.43
C VAL A 13 -52.66 15.53 1.72
N MET A 14 -53.26 14.51 1.06
CA MET A 14 -52.50 13.55 0.23
C MET A 14 -51.89 14.18 -1.03
N VAL A 15 -52.58 15.14 -1.65
CA VAL A 15 -52.05 15.83 -2.85
C VAL A 15 -50.93 16.82 -2.45
N LEU A 16 -51.02 17.46 -1.28
CA LEU A 16 -49.90 18.31 -0.81
C LEU A 16 -48.67 17.52 -0.35
N SER A 17 -48.81 16.28 0.12
CA SER A 17 -47.68 15.44 0.50
C SER A 17 -46.90 14.88 -0.74
N VAL A 18 -47.54 14.80 -1.91
CA VAL A 18 -46.88 14.39 -3.16
C VAL A 18 -46.06 15.55 -3.76
N PHE A 19 -46.43 16.83 -3.51
CA PHE A 19 -45.67 17.97 -4.01
C PHE A 19 -44.45 18.33 -3.16
N THR A 20 -44.32 17.86 -1.92
CA THR A 20 -43.14 18.09 -1.08
C THR A 20 -42.01 17.07 -1.32
N LEU A 21 -42.27 16.01 -2.09
CA LEU A 21 -41.26 15.02 -2.49
C LEU A 21 -40.60 15.35 -3.85
N ALA A 22 -41.02 16.42 -4.53
CA ALA A 22 -40.47 16.83 -5.82
C ALA A 22 -39.48 18.01 -5.72
N GLY A 23 -39.01 18.33 -4.54
CA GLY A 23 -38.18 19.52 -4.30
C GLY A 23 -36.99 19.27 -3.39
N CYS A 24 -36.16 18.27 -3.67
CA CYS A 24 -34.76 18.15 -3.26
C CYS A 24 -34.16 16.93 -3.99
N ASN A 25 -34.03 17.05 -5.32
CA ASN A 25 -33.08 16.24 -6.06
C ASN A 25 -31.99 17.19 -6.57
N ASN A 26 -31.17 17.70 -5.63
CA ASN A 26 -29.75 17.84 -5.85
C ASN A 26 -29.12 16.53 -5.35
N SER A 27 -29.45 15.39 -5.92
CA SER A 27 -28.46 14.39 -6.19
C SER A 27 -27.55 15.03 -7.20
N GLU A 28 -26.40 15.51 -6.78
CA GLU A 28 -25.22 15.39 -7.60
C GLU A 28 -25.34 13.98 -8.17
N SER A 29 -25.55 13.90 -9.48
CA SER A 29 -25.36 12.65 -10.21
C SER A 29 -23.95 12.24 -9.81
N ALA A 30 -23.81 11.17 -9.01
CA ALA A 30 -22.58 10.42 -9.01
C ALA A 30 -22.32 10.20 -10.50
N ASP A 31 -21.22 10.74 -10.98
CA ASP A 31 -20.79 10.58 -12.37
C ASP A 31 -20.65 9.07 -12.53
N GLU A 32 -21.59 8.40 -13.21
CA GLU A 32 -21.60 6.95 -13.42
C GLU A 32 -20.35 6.48 -14.19
N ASP A 33 -19.49 7.40 -14.61
CA ASP A 33 -18.24 7.21 -15.36
C ASP A 33 -16.97 7.56 -14.52
N GLN A 34 -17.10 7.89 -13.24
CA GLN A 34 -15.90 8.23 -12.45
C GLN A 34 -15.15 6.98 -12.02
N LEU A 35 -13.88 6.87 -12.46
CA LEU A 35 -12.97 5.79 -12.08
C LEU A 35 -12.84 5.67 -10.56
N ILE A 36 -13.06 4.48 -10.03
CA ILE A 36 -12.92 4.16 -8.61
C ILE A 36 -11.62 3.39 -8.41
N VAL A 37 -10.73 3.93 -7.57
CA VAL A 37 -9.45 3.31 -7.23
C VAL A 37 -9.42 3.01 -5.74
N CYS A 38 -9.05 1.80 -5.37
CA CYS A 38 -8.83 1.41 -3.97
C CYS A 38 -7.36 1.05 -3.73
N VAL A 39 -6.71 1.78 -2.83
CA VAL A 39 -5.34 1.47 -2.38
C VAL A 39 -5.44 0.64 -1.10
N VAL A 40 -4.86 -0.57 -1.13
CA VAL A 40 -4.90 -1.52 -0.02
C VAL A 40 -3.49 -1.66 0.54
N VAL A 41 -3.27 -1.23 1.78
CA VAL A 41 -1.95 -1.29 2.43
C VAL A 41 -1.88 -2.42 3.44
N SER A 42 -0.69 -2.96 3.64
CA SER A 42 -0.46 -4.16 4.44
C SER A 42 -0.61 -3.97 5.95
N SER A 43 -0.57 -2.74 6.44
CA SER A 43 -0.82 -2.40 7.85
C SER A 43 -1.39 -1.00 7.98
N ALA A 44 -1.45 -0.45 9.20
CA ALA A 44 -1.99 0.88 9.45
C ALA A 44 -1.14 2.00 8.87
N PHE A 45 -1.77 3.13 8.58
CA PHE A 45 -1.08 4.40 8.30
C PHE A 45 -0.43 4.96 9.58
N GLY A 46 0.54 5.86 9.41
CA GLY A 46 1.30 6.46 10.50
C GLY A 46 2.70 5.90 10.67
N ASP A 47 3.13 5.02 9.77
CA ASP A 47 4.48 4.44 9.74
C ASP A 47 5.56 5.46 9.31
N LYS A 48 5.16 6.63 8.81
CA LYS A 48 6.03 7.69 8.25
C LYS A 48 6.96 7.18 7.16
N SER A 49 6.57 6.13 6.47
CA SER A 49 7.38 5.42 5.49
C SER A 49 6.50 4.88 4.34
N PHE A 50 6.44 3.57 4.19
CA PHE A 50 5.90 2.86 3.03
C PHE A 50 4.39 3.05 2.86
N ASN A 51 3.60 2.79 3.94
CA ASN A 51 2.15 2.94 3.87
C ASN A 51 1.72 4.41 3.77
N ASP A 52 2.39 5.31 4.52
CA ASP A 52 2.12 6.75 4.42
C ASP A 52 2.46 7.31 3.03
N SER A 53 3.52 6.81 2.39
CA SER A 53 3.87 7.19 1.00
C SER A 53 2.81 6.70 0.01
N ALA A 54 2.24 5.51 0.22
CA ALA A 54 1.13 5.01 -0.60
C ALA A 54 -0.13 5.87 -0.42
N LYS A 55 -0.42 6.29 0.81
CA LYS A 55 -1.53 7.21 1.10
C LYS A 55 -1.34 8.57 0.44
N GLU A 56 -0.13 9.15 0.53
CA GLU A 56 0.18 10.41 -0.15
C GLU A 56 -0.03 10.30 -1.66
N GLY A 57 0.38 9.17 -2.26
CA GLY A 57 0.12 8.87 -3.67
C GLY A 57 -1.37 8.78 -4.00
N ALA A 58 -2.17 8.14 -3.13
CA ALA A 58 -3.62 8.03 -3.25
C ALA A 58 -4.30 9.42 -3.18
N ASP A 59 -3.95 10.23 -2.18
CA ASP A 59 -4.47 11.58 -1.99
C ASP A 59 -4.14 12.47 -3.21
N LYS A 60 -2.90 12.37 -3.70
CA LYS A 60 -2.44 13.12 -4.87
C LYS A 60 -3.13 12.67 -6.16
N LEU A 61 -3.40 11.38 -6.32
CA LEU A 61 -4.16 10.85 -7.46
C LEU A 61 -5.57 11.46 -7.48
N ALA A 62 -6.24 11.53 -6.34
CA ALA A 62 -7.55 12.14 -6.22
C ALA A 62 -7.51 13.66 -6.53
N GLU A 63 -6.51 14.37 -6.02
CA GLU A 63 -6.34 15.82 -6.22
C GLU A 63 -6.03 16.16 -7.68
N ASP A 64 -5.05 15.49 -8.29
CA ASP A 64 -4.53 15.85 -9.62
C ASP A 64 -5.47 15.41 -10.75
N TYR A 65 -6.22 14.31 -10.58
CA TYR A 65 -7.00 13.68 -11.64
C TYR A 65 -8.51 13.62 -11.36
N GLY A 66 -8.94 13.97 -10.15
CA GLY A 66 -10.35 13.98 -9.78
C GLY A 66 -11.01 12.59 -9.76
N VAL A 67 -10.23 11.51 -9.64
CA VAL A 67 -10.74 10.14 -9.51
C VAL A 67 -11.21 9.89 -8.08
N ASN A 68 -12.16 8.96 -7.92
CA ASN A 68 -12.61 8.55 -6.60
C ASN A 68 -11.61 7.55 -6.01
N VAL A 69 -10.86 7.97 -4.99
CA VAL A 69 -9.85 7.13 -4.35
C VAL A 69 -10.28 6.78 -2.93
N THR A 70 -10.24 5.49 -2.62
CA THR A 70 -10.47 4.93 -1.28
C THR A 70 -9.23 4.19 -0.80
N THR A 71 -9.13 3.97 0.51
CA THR A 71 -8.02 3.23 1.10
C THR A 71 -8.51 2.17 2.08
N ILE A 72 -7.83 1.03 2.13
CA ILE A 72 -8.06 -0.03 3.11
C ILE A 72 -6.74 -0.28 3.84
N GLU A 73 -6.77 -0.21 5.17
CA GLU A 73 -5.69 -0.63 6.06
C GLU A 73 -5.93 -2.07 6.50
N CYS A 74 -5.00 -2.97 6.18
CA CYS A 74 -5.08 -4.35 6.66
C CYS A 74 -4.50 -4.43 8.07
N ASN A 75 -5.34 -4.69 9.06
CA ASN A 75 -4.93 -4.78 10.46
C ASN A 75 -4.71 -6.23 10.93
N GLU A 76 -4.93 -7.22 10.07
CA GLU A 76 -4.84 -8.65 10.34
C GLU A 76 -4.38 -9.38 9.07
N GLU A 77 -4.02 -10.66 9.17
CA GLU A 77 -3.55 -11.49 8.06
C GLU A 77 -4.63 -11.84 7.00
N ASN A 78 -5.63 -10.97 6.78
CA ASN A 78 -6.73 -11.18 5.84
C ASN A 78 -6.52 -10.43 4.50
N TYR A 79 -5.30 -10.36 4.03
CA TYR A 79 -4.90 -9.60 2.84
C TYR A 79 -5.71 -9.97 1.60
N LYS A 80 -5.93 -11.27 1.36
CA LYS A 80 -6.75 -11.75 0.25
C LYS A 80 -8.18 -11.21 0.31
N GLN A 81 -8.82 -11.29 1.49
CA GLN A 81 -10.20 -10.83 1.65
C GLN A 81 -10.30 -9.32 1.41
N HIS A 82 -9.37 -8.52 1.91
CA HIS A 82 -9.34 -7.08 1.67
C HIS A 82 -9.14 -6.72 0.19
N MET A 83 -8.34 -7.50 -0.56
CA MET A 83 -8.26 -7.33 -2.02
C MET A 83 -9.58 -7.65 -2.71
N MET A 84 -10.27 -8.72 -2.28
CA MET A 84 -11.59 -9.09 -2.83
C MET A 84 -12.64 -8.03 -2.51
N ASP A 85 -12.71 -7.56 -1.27
CA ASP A 85 -13.63 -6.49 -0.84
C ASP A 85 -13.38 -5.20 -1.65
N ALA A 86 -12.12 -4.86 -1.91
CA ALA A 86 -11.75 -3.73 -2.76
C ALA A 86 -12.19 -3.95 -4.22
N ALA A 87 -11.99 -5.16 -4.75
CA ALA A 87 -12.32 -5.50 -6.14
C ALA A 87 -13.83 -5.49 -6.42
N GLU A 88 -14.66 -5.77 -5.43
CA GLU A 88 -16.12 -5.72 -5.56
C GLU A 88 -16.67 -4.31 -5.82
N VAL A 89 -15.93 -3.27 -5.39
CA VAL A 89 -16.43 -1.89 -5.41
C VAL A 89 -15.54 -0.92 -6.19
N SER A 90 -14.45 -1.40 -6.81
CA SER A 90 -13.47 -0.56 -7.48
C SER A 90 -13.11 -1.07 -8.87
N ASP A 91 -12.82 -0.15 -9.77
CA ASP A 91 -12.31 -0.46 -11.12
C ASP A 91 -10.83 -0.84 -11.08
N VAL A 92 -10.09 -0.24 -10.12
CA VAL A 92 -8.66 -0.48 -9.94
C VAL A 92 -8.37 -0.72 -8.46
N VAL A 93 -7.67 -1.80 -8.16
CA VAL A 93 -7.15 -2.11 -6.84
C VAL A 93 -5.62 -2.01 -6.86
N VAL A 94 -5.06 -1.29 -5.89
CA VAL A 94 -3.61 -1.08 -5.76
C VAL A 94 -3.14 -1.72 -4.44
N PRO A 95 -2.80 -3.01 -4.43
CA PRO A 95 -2.19 -3.66 -3.27
C PRO A 95 -0.74 -3.20 -3.12
N VAL A 96 -0.35 -2.84 -1.89
CA VAL A 96 0.97 -2.27 -1.59
C VAL A 96 1.70 -3.16 -0.57
N GLY A 97 2.75 -3.83 -1.04
CA GLY A 97 3.57 -4.74 -0.25
C GLY A 97 3.45 -6.21 -0.67
N TRP A 98 4.40 -7.00 -0.23
CA TRP A 98 4.54 -8.42 -0.58
C TRP A 98 3.43 -9.32 0.00
N GLN A 99 2.77 -8.89 1.05
CA GLN A 99 1.72 -9.64 1.75
C GLN A 99 0.55 -10.04 0.86
N PHE A 100 0.38 -9.34 -0.26
CA PHE A 100 -0.69 -9.59 -1.22
C PHE A 100 -0.35 -10.66 -2.27
N TYR A 101 0.49 -11.64 -1.92
CA TYR A 101 0.97 -12.71 -2.81
C TYR A 101 -0.13 -13.59 -3.43
N GLU A 102 -1.35 -13.58 -2.88
CA GLU A 102 -2.50 -14.29 -3.45
C GLU A 102 -3.19 -13.51 -4.60
N ILE A 103 -2.61 -12.41 -5.05
CA ILE A 103 -3.18 -11.53 -6.10
C ILE A 103 -3.53 -12.29 -7.39
N ALA A 104 -2.75 -13.32 -7.75
CA ALA A 104 -3.02 -14.12 -8.94
C ALA A 104 -4.36 -14.89 -8.87
N GLU A 105 -4.76 -15.29 -7.68
CA GLU A 105 -6.06 -15.95 -7.45
C GLU A 105 -7.18 -14.93 -7.52
N VAL A 106 -7.04 -13.81 -6.81
CA VAL A 106 -8.04 -12.73 -6.76
C VAL A 106 -8.26 -12.13 -8.16
N ALA A 107 -7.20 -11.86 -8.91
CA ALA A 107 -7.30 -11.30 -10.25
C ALA A 107 -8.06 -12.19 -11.25
N LYS A 108 -8.00 -13.51 -11.08
CA LYS A 108 -8.79 -14.46 -11.87
C LYS A 108 -10.28 -14.47 -11.51
N GLU A 109 -10.61 -14.21 -10.26
CA GLU A 109 -11.99 -14.10 -9.78
C GLU A 109 -12.65 -12.79 -10.20
N TYR A 110 -11.85 -11.72 -10.35
CA TYR A 110 -12.29 -10.36 -10.72
C TYR A 110 -11.66 -9.91 -12.05
N PRO A 111 -12.00 -10.53 -13.19
CA PRO A 111 -11.33 -10.28 -14.48
C PRO A 111 -11.53 -8.86 -15.03
N ASP A 112 -12.58 -8.18 -14.62
CA ASP A 112 -12.90 -6.81 -15.06
C ASP A 112 -12.15 -5.75 -14.24
N THR A 113 -11.80 -6.05 -12.97
CA THR A 113 -11.01 -5.18 -12.10
C THR A 113 -9.53 -5.22 -12.51
N LYS A 114 -8.87 -4.06 -12.53
CA LYS A 114 -7.43 -3.94 -12.76
C LYS A 114 -6.70 -3.93 -11.43
N PHE A 115 -5.58 -4.64 -11.38
CA PHE A 115 -4.71 -4.70 -10.20
C PHE A 115 -3.35 -4.11 -10.53
N ILE A 116 -2.86 -3.21 -9.67
CA ILE A 116 -1.51 -2.65 -9.76
C ILE A 116 -0.79 -3.03 -8.46
N TRP A 117 -0.03 -4.13 -8.51
CA TRP A 117 0.69 -4.60 -7.35
C TRP A 117 2.02 -3.88 -7.19
N VAL A 118 2.20 -3.23 -6.05
CA VAL A 118 3.37 -2.41 -5.75
C VAL A 118 4.38 -3.21 -4.94
N ASP A 119 5.64 -3.13 -5.38
CA ASP A 119 6.83 -3.65 -4.73
C ASP A 119 6.98 -5.18 -4.75
N ASN A 120 6.28 -5.85 -5.66
CA ASN A 120 6.49 -7.30 -5.81
C ASN A 120 6.17 -7.79 -7.23
N PRO A 121 6.91 -8.79 -7.75
CA PRO A 121 6.54 -9.48 -8.97
C PRO A 121 5.52 -10.58 -8.70
N VAL A 122 4.75 -10.97 -9.72
CA VAL A 122 3.91 -12.16 -9.70
C VAL A 122 4.37 -13.15 -10.78
N ASP A 123 4.52 -14.40 -10.39
CA ASP A 123 4.82 -15.48 -11.34
C ASP A 123 3.62 -15.72 -12.27
N GLY A 124 3.90 -15.94 -13.56
CA GLY A 124 2.84 -16.15 -14.55
C GLY A 124 2.04 -14.89 -14.89
N ILE A 125 2.64 -13.70 -14.77
CA ILE A 125 1.99 -12.41 -15.07
C ILE A 125 1.46 -12.37 -16.52
N GLU A 126 2.06 -13.11 -17.43
CA GLU A 126 1.63 -13.24 -18.83
C GLU A 126 0.22 -13.85 -18.97
N ASP A 127 -0.22 -14.60 -17.99
CA ASP A 127 -1.56 -15.21 -17.92
C ASP A 127 -2.57 -14.34 -17.14
N LEU A 128 -2.15 -13.16 -16.65
CA LEU A 128 -2.93 -12.25 -15.83
C LEU A 128 -3.08 -10.87 -16.52
N PRO A 129 -3.96 -10.76 -17.54
CA PRO A 129 -4.06 -9.55 -18.37
C PRO A 129 -4.58 -8.31 -17.62
N ASN A 130 -5.09 -8.49 -16.42
CA ASN A 130 -5.59 -7.44 -15.53
C ASN A 130 -4.65 -7.13 -14.38
N VAL A 131 -3.43 -7.67 -14.33
CA VAL A 131 -2.41 -7.39 -13.31
C VAL A 131 -1.22 -6.66 -13.89
N LEU A 132 -0.79 -5.60 -13.24
CA LEU A 132 0.47 -4.91 -13.47
C LEU A 132 1.29 -4.94 -12.18
N CYS A 133 2.57 -5.26 -12.26
CA CYS A 133 3.51 -5.18 -11.14
C CYS A 133 4.42 -3.96 -11.28
N ILE A 134 4.61 -3.23 -10.18
CA ILE A 134 5.58 -2.14 -10.09
C ILE A 134 6.72 -2.60 -9.19
N LEU A 135 7.93 -2.55 -9.72
CA LEU A 135 9.15 -2.87 -8.99
C LEU A 135 10.05 -1.66 -8.95
N TYR A 136 10.80 -1.52 -7.87
CA TYR A 136 11.77 -0.44 -7.69
C TYR A 136 13.19 -0.96 -7.86
N ALA A 137 14.11 -0.06 -8.22
CA ALA A 137 15.54 -0.33 -8.26
C ALA A 137 16.17 -0.11 -6.86
N GLN A 138 15.61 -0.77 -5.83
CA GLN A 138 16.02 -0.63 -4.44
C GLN A 138 17.51 -0.97 -4.23
N ASN A 139 18.02 -1.93 -4.98
CA ASN A 139 19.44 -2.28 -4.97
C ASN A 139 20.36 -1.12 -5.41
N GLU A 140 19.93 -0.27 -6.33
CA GLU A 140 20.72 0.90 -6.77
C GLU A 140 20.81 1.96 -5.68
N GLY A 141 19.66 2.30 -5.04
CA GLY A 141 19.63 3.22 -3.90
C GLY A 141 20.45 2.69 -2.72
N SER A 142 20.31 1.40 -2.43
CA SER A 142 21.03 0.73 -1.35
C SER A 142 22.55 0.63 -1.62
N PHE A 143 22.95 0.46 -2.89
CA PHE A 143 24.37 0.54 -3.27
C PHE A 143 24.99 1.90 -2.88
N LEU A 144 24.28 3.00 -3.15
CA LEU A 144 24.77 4.34 -2.76
C LEU A 144 24.87 4.47 -1.25
N ALA A 145 23.90 3.94 -0.48
CA ALA A 145 23.92 3.92 0.98
C ALA A 145 25.13 3.14 1.50
N GLY A 146 25.39 1.95 0.96
CA GLY A 146 26.54 1.12 1.32
C GLY A 146 27.87 1.80 1.00
N TYR A 147 27.96 2.45 -0.17
CA TYR A 147 29.14 3.24 -0.54
C TYR A 147 29.43 4.35 0.48
N ILE A 148 28.40 5.10 0.88
CA ILE A 148 28.53 6.19 1.86
C ILE A 148 28.92 5.62 3.22
N ALA A 149 28.25 4.58 3.69
CA ALA A 149 28.54 3.92 4.96
C ALA A 149 30.01 3.48 5.06
N ALA A 150 30.52 2.84 4.00
CA ALA A 150 31.92 2.41 3.97
C ALA A 150 32.93 3.57 3.95
N LYS A 151 32.56 4.73 3.39
CA LYS A 151 33.40 5.95 3.43
C LYS A 151 33.37 6.66 4.78
N MET A 152 32.30 6.47 5.54
CA MET A 152 32.13 7.10 6.87
C MET A 152 32.58 6.21 8.01
N SER A 153 32.65 4.88 7.81
CA SER A 153 33.04 3.93 8.83
C SER A 153 34.47 4.17 9.31
N GLU A 154 34.64 4.24 10.63
CA GLU A 154 35.93 4.34 11.33
C GLU A 154 36.43 2.95 11.75
N THR A 155 35.52 1.99 11.96
CA THR A 155 35.86 0.63 12.39
C THR A 155 36.20 -0.32 11.25
N GLY A 156 35.81 0.04 10.02
CA GLY A 156 35.88 -0.87 8.85
C GLY A 156 34.80 -1.95 8.88
N VAL A 157 33.75 -1.78 9.69
CA VAL A 157 32.59 -2.68 9.75
C VAL A 157 31.33 -1.84 9.59
N VAL A 158 30.49 -2.21 8.63
CA VAL A 158 29.17 -1.59 8.39
C VAL A 158 28.09 -2.67 8.48
N GLY A 159 26.85 -2.29 8.72
CA GLY A 159 25.78 -3.25 8.90
C GLY A 159 24.46 -2.83 8.26
N ALA A 160 23.55 -3.79 8.14
CA ALA A 160 22.18 -3.54 7.73
C ALA A 160 21.20 -4.46 8.45
N VAL A 161 20.05 -3.93 8.85
CA VAL A 161 18.94 -4.67 9.44
C VAL A 161 17.84 -4.81 8.41
N GLY A 162 17.55 -6.05 7.98
CA GLY A 162 16.39 -6.37 7.14
C GLY A 162 15.13 -6.59 7.98
N GLY A 163 13.96 -6.32 7.41
CA GLY A 163 12.67 -6.67 8.03
C GLY A 163 12.50 -8.19 8.07
N GLU A 164 12.48 -8.82 6.90
CA GLU A 164 12.33 -10.27 6.73
C GLU A 164 13.25 -10.80 5.62
N ASP A 165 13.51 -12.11 5.62
CA ASP A 165 14.29 -12.77 4.56
C ASP A 165 13.42 -13.04 3.34
N VAL A 166 13.12 -11.97 2.58
CA VAL A 166 12.36 -11.99 1.32
C VAL A 166 13.15 -11.32 0.20
N SER A 167 12.82 -11.64 -1.05
CA SER A 167 13.56 -11.20 -2.22
C SER A 167 13.78 -9.68 -2.27
N THR A 168 12.72 -8.90 -2.06
CA THR A 168 12.79 -7.43 -2.09
C THR A 168 13.75 -6.87 -1.04
N ILE A 169 13.73 -7.42 0.19
CA ILE A 169 14.64 -6.99 1.25
C ILE A 169 16.07 -7.43 0.94
N ASN A 170 16.25 -8.62 0.37
CA ASN A 170 17.58 -9.11 -0.02
C ASN A 170 18.21 -8.25 -1.10
N ASP A 171 17.44 -7.66 -2.02
CA ASP A 171 17.93 -6.70 -2.99
C ASP A 171 18.56 -5.46 -2.33
N PHE A 172 17.96 -4.94 -1.26
CA PHE A 172 18.55 -3.86 -0.46
C PHE A 172 19.88 -4.30 0.16
N LEU A 173 19.91 -5.47 0.81
CA LEU A 173 21.11 -5.96 1.49
C LEU A 173 22.27 -6.23 0.52
N VAL A 174 21.97 -6.85 -0.62
CA VAL A 174 22.95 -7.12 -1.69
C VAL A 174 23.50 -5.81 -2.28
N GLY A 175 22.62 -4.85 -2.59
CA GLY A 175 23.01 -3.54 -3.07
C GLY A 175 23.93 -2.82 -2.09
N TYR A 176 23.55 -2.79 -0.80
CA TYR A 176 24.34 -2.20 0.27
C TYR A 176 25.73 -2.83 0.39
N GLU A 177 25.80 -4.17 0.42
CA GLU A 177 27.08 -4.88 0.50
C GLU A 177 27.98 -4.57 -0.71
N GLN A 178 27.42 -4.59 -1.93
CA GLN A 178 28.17 -4.29 -3.15
C GLN A 178 28.70 -2.84 -3.14
N GLY A 179 27.87 -1.88 -2.71
CA GLY A 179 28.26 -0.49 -2.60
C GLY A 179 29.37 -0.29 -1.57
N ALA A 180 29.24 -0.93 -0.40
CA ALA A 180 30.26 -0.88 0.64
C ALA A 180 31.59 -1.47 0.16
N LYS A 181 31.59 -2.63 -0.45
CA LYS A 181 32.78 -3.29 -1.00
C LYS A 181 33.39 -2.54 -2.18
N TYR A 182 32.58 -1.87 -2.99
CA TYR A 182 33.09 -1.00 -4.05
C TYR A 182 33.85 0.19 -3.49
N ALA A 183 33.36 0.77 -2.39
CA ALA A 183 34.04 1.90 -1.72
C ALA A 183 35.31 1.51 -0.97
N ASN A 184 35.31 0.32 -0.36
CA ASN A 184 36.43 -0.28 0.38
C ASN A 184 36.35 -1.80 0.27
N PRO A 185 37.21 -2.46 -0.56
CA PRO A 185 37.20 -3.91 -0.74
C PRO A 185 37.42 -4.73 0.53
N ASP A 186 38.07 -4.15 1.55
CA ASP A 186 38.38 -4.81 2.84
C ASP A 186 37.30 -4.61 3.89
N ILE A 187 36.22 -3.87 3.58
CA ILE A 187 35.16 -3.59 4.54
C ILE A 187 34.42 -4.88 4.92
N LYS A 188 34.13 -5.03 6.19
CA LYS A 188 33.25 -6.10 6.67
C LYS A 188 31.81 -5.60 6.67
N VAL A 189 30.91 -6.37 6.06
CA VAL A 189 29.46 -6.12 6.10
C VAL A 189 28.81 -7.19 6.96
N VAL A 190 27.99 -6.77 7.92
CA VAL A 190 27.23 -7.66 8.82
C VAL A 190 25.74 -7.35 8.70
N THR A 191 24.92 -8.40 8.61
CA THR A 191 23.46 -8.25 8.43
C THR A 191 22.71 -9.18 9.36
N ASN A 192 21.50 -8.80 9.72
CA ASN A 192 20.50 -9.66 10.35
C ASN A 192 19.08 -9.22 9.95
N TYR A 193 18.08 -10.01 10.37
CA TYR A 193 16.67 -9.73 10.13
C TYR A 193 15.93 -9.60 11.45
N ALA A 194 15.07 -8.57 11.54
CA ALA A 194 14.18 -8.39 12.68
C ALA A 194 13.03 -9.42 12.69
N ASN A 195 12.70 -9.98 11.53
CA ASN A 195 11.52 -10.81 11.27
C ASN A 195 10.23 -10.13 11.75
N ASP A 196 10.17 -8.83 11.55
CA ASP A 196 9.07 -7.98 11.96
C ASP A 196 9.25 -6.58 11.31
N TYR A 197 8.14 -5.92 10.94
CA TYR A 197 8.17 -4.57 10.39
C TYR A 197 7.60 -3.53 11.37
N GLU A 198 6.97 -3.97 12.46
CA GLU A 198 6.20 -3.11 13.35
C GLU A 198 6.75 -3.05 14.78
N ASP A 199 7.70 -3.92 15.14
CA ASP A 199 8.31 -3.95 16.48
C ASP A 199 9.63 -3.17 16.54
N PRO A 200 9.62 -1.89 17.02
CA PRO A 200 10.85 -1.09 17.15
C PRO A 200 11.86 -1.68 18.15
N ALA A 201 11.40 -2.51 19.09
CA ALA A 201 12.30 -3.14 20.07
C ALA A 201 13.15 -4.21 19.40
N LYS A 202 12.57 -5.03 18.52
CA LYS A 202 13.31 -6.00 17.71
C LYS A 202 14.31 -5.31 16.77
N GLY A 203 13.88 -4.26 16.06
CA GLY A 203 14.78 -3.48 15.21
C GLY A 203 15.98 -2.92 15.99
N LYS A 204 15.74 -2.37 17.17
CA LYS A 204 16.79 -1.88 18.06
C LYS A 204 17.72 -3.01 18.54
N GLU A 205 17.17 -4.17 18.93
CA GLU A 205 17.96 -5.33 19.34
C GLU A 205 18.89 -5.81 18.20
N CYS A 206 18.35 -5.90 16.99
CA CYS A 206 19.13 -6.23 15.80
C CYS A 206 20.26 -5.23 15.55
N ALA A 207 19.97 -3.93 15.60
CA ALA A 207 20.98 -2.89 15.41
C ALA A 207 22.08 -2.96 16.49
N LEU A 208 21.74 -3.17 17.75
CA LEU A 208 22.72 -3.35 18.84
C LEU A 208 23.60 -4.59 18.62
N ALA A 209 23.01 -5.70 18.18
CA ALA A 209 23.76 -6.91 17.87
C ALA A 209 24.76 -6.72 16.70
N LEU A 210 24.45 -5.87 15.72
CA LEU A 210 25.40 -5.49 14.66
C LEU A 210 26.47 -4.53 15.18
N HIS A 211 26.10 -3.58 16.03
CA HIS A 211 27.06 -2.69 16.70
C HIS A 211 28.07 -3.47 17.55
N ASP A 212 27.62 -4.49 18.31
CA ASP A 212 28.50 -5.36 19.12
C ASP A 212 29.47 -6.17 18.25
N GLN A 213 29.17 -6.37 16.96
CA GLN A 213 30.06 -6.96 15.97
C GLN A 213 31.02 -5.94 15.36
N GLY A 214 30.95 -4.68 15.80
CA GLY A 214 31.84 -3.58 15.41
C GLY A 214 31.26 -2.65 14.35
N ALA A 215 30.01 -2.85 13.90
CA ALA A 215 29.41 -1.95 12.92
C ALA A 215 29.17 -0.55 13.53
N ASP A 216 29.66 0.48 12.87
CA ASP A 216 29.52 1.88 13.26
C ASP A 216 28.63 2.71 12.31
N CYS A 217 28.29 2.16 11.16
CA CYS A 217 27.29 2.69 10.22
C CYS A 217 26.29 1.59 9.89
N LEU A 218 25.00 1.89 10.06
CA LEU A 218 23.90 0.93 9.85
C LEU A 218 22.87 1.49 8.83
N LEU A 219 22.33 0.60 7.98
CA LEU A 219 21.13 0.78 7.17
C LEU A 219 19.96 0.13 7.88
#